data_951fe31563991a67658ba48d59ee065b
#
_entry.id   951fe31563991a67658ba48d59ee065b
#
_cell.length_a   1.000
_cell.length_b   1.000
_cell.length_c   1.000
_cell.angle_alpha   90.00
_cell.angle_beta   90.00
_cell.angle_gamma   90.00
#
_symmetry.space_group_name_H-M   'P 1'
#
loop_
_entity.id
_entity.type
_entity.pdbx_description
1 polymer ?
#
loop_
_entity_poly.entity_id
_entity_poly.type
_entity_poly.pdbx_seq_one_letter_code
_entity_poly.pdbx_strand_id
1 'polypeptide(L)'
;MSKQNKIIGIAVILTLIVAGVVYGISSNLKHNEPVKTTQEDKNQDVILSLSYDKEISEGSQEEIVIPVKLSYLPSGVFPSASMSVEFDKDKLEFIGVKKGTMQDYSKTVPEWTFDVDASNKSGVVNAIYIDKSGAKNSYYKSGFEKGKKDVVLNLVFKLKEEAKSGDMLNLNISDAVFATVNGDTDNSNLSTAKNTMKNKNLILEVR
;
A
#
# COMPACT_ATOMS: atom_id res chain seq x y z
N MET A 1 7.81 14.82 -24.86
CA MET A 1 7.29 15.02 -23.49
C MET A 1 8.32 14.52 -22.51
N SER A 2 8.71 15.31 -21.52
CA SER A 2 9.74 14.93 -20.55
C SER A 2 9.26 13.78 -19.64
N LYS A 3 10.19 12.96 -19.09
CA LYS A 3 9.88 11.89 -18.14
C LYS A 3 9.06 12.41 -16.95
N GLN A 4 9.33 13.63 -16.47
CA GLN A 4 8.59 14.28 -15.40
C GLN A 4 7.10 14.48 -15.72
N ASN A 5 6.75 14.87 -16.95
CA ASN A 5 5.36 15.10 -17.32
C ASN A 5 4.54 13.80 -17.41
N LYS A 6 5.20 12.65 -17.65
CA LYS A 6 4.53 11.34 -17.64
C LYS A 6 4.21 10.87 -16.22
N ILE A 7 5.14 11.08 -15.27
CA ILE A 7 4.95 10.71 -13.86
C ILE A 7 3.84 11.55 -13.23
N ILE A 8 3.84 12.86 -13.49
CA ILE A 8 2.78 13.78 -13.03
C ILE A 8 1.42 13.38 -13.63
N GLY A 9 1.38 12.99 -14.92
CA GLY A 9 0.15 12.55 -15.55
C GLY A 9 -0.45 11.28 -14.94
N ILE A 10 0.36 10.31 -14.56
CA ILE A 10 -0.09 9.06 -13.93
C ILE A 10 -0.59 9.33 -12.50
N ALA A 11 0.11 10.17 -11.71
CA ALA A 11 -0.32 10.54 -10.38
C ALA A 11 -1.66 11.29 -10.38
N VAL A 12 -1.86 12.22 -11.32
CA VAL A 12 -3.13 12.97 -11.48
C VAL A 12 -4.28 12.04 -11.88
N ILE A 13 -4.06 11.09 -12.79
CA ILE A 13 -5.08 10.13 -13.19
C ILE A 13 -5.47 9.21 -12.03
N LEU A 14 -4.48 8.74 -11.24
CA LEU A 14 -4.71 7.93 -10.04
C LEU A 14 -5.54 8.69 -9.00
N THR A 15 -5.24 9.96 -8.75
CA THR A 15 -5.98 10.81 -7.81
C THR A 15 -7.43 11.03 -8.26
N LEU A 16 -7.67 11.20 -9.56
CA LEU A 16 -9.01 11.39 -10.12
C LEU A 16 -9.86 10.11 -10.07
N ILE A 17 -9.24 8.93 -10.28
CA ILE A 17 -9.95 7.64 -10.19
C ILE A 17 -10.37 7.38 -8.74
N VAL A 18 -9.47 7.60 -7.77
CA VAL A 18 -9.78 7.44 -6.33
C VAL A 18 -10.89 8.41 -5.90
N ALA A 19 -10.83 9.67 -6.33
CA ALA A 19 -11.86 10.66 -6.03
C ALA A 19 -13.23 10.30 -6.66
N GLY A 20 -13.25 9.83 -7.90
CA GLY A 20 -14.48 9.43 -8.58
C GLY A 20 -15.17 8.22 -7.95
N VAL A 21 -14.39 7.23 -7.49
CA VAL A 21 -14.93 6.03 -6.82
C VAL A 21 -15.47 6.38 -5.43
N VAL A 22 -14.77 7.23 -4.67
CA VAL A 22 -15.23 7.71 -3.36
C VAL A 22 -16.57 8.43 -3.50
N TYR A 23 -16.74 9.27 -4.54
CA TYR A 23 -17.99 9.97 -4.79
C TYR A 23 -19.15 9.04 -5.16
N GLY A 24 -18.89 8.01 -5.97
CA GLY A 24 -19.89 7.02 -6.38
C GLY A 24 -20.34 6.09 -5.24
N ILE A 25 -19.44 5.76 -4.30
CA ILE A 25 -19.76 4.92 -3.14
C ILE A 25 -20.54 5.71 -2.08
N SER A 26 -20.18 6.97 -1.83
CA SER A 26 -20.86 7.81 -0.82
C SER A 26 -22.34 8.06 -1.14
N SER A 27 -22.72 8.06 -2.42
CA SER A 27 -24.12 8.23 -2.85
C SER A 27 -25.02 7.01 -2.57
N ASN A 28 -24.44 5.85 -2.37
CA ASN A 28 -25.17 4.60 -2.09
C ASN A 28 -25.19 4.19 -0.60
N LEU A 29 -24.37 4.81 0.23
CA LEU A 29 -24.36 4.57 1.68
C LEU A 29 -25.46 5.42 2.34
N LYS A 30 -26.68 4.88 2.39
CA LYS A 30 -27.75 5.48 3.21
C LYS A 30 -27.35 5.46 4.68
N HIS A 31 -27.17 6.66 5.25
CA HIS A 31 -27.15 6.98 6.69
C HIS A 31 -26.23 6.11 7.56
N ASN A 32 -24.95 6.44 7.51
CA ASN A 32 -24.12 6.26 8.70
C ASN A 32 -23.73 7.65 9.19
N GLU A 33 -24.04 7.96 10.43
CA GLU A 33 -23.52 9.16 11.08
C GLU A 33 -21.99 9.23 10.89
N PRO A 34 -21.42 10.44 10.71
CA PRO A 34 -19.97 10.57 10.58
C PRO A 34 -19.30 9.90 11.79
N VAL A 35 -18.42 8.95 11.52
CA VAL A 35 -17.63 8.29 12.57
C VAL A 35 -16.83 9.40 13.28
N LYS A 36 -17.23 9.76 14.49
CA LYS A 36 -16.48 10.71 15.30
C LYS A 36 -15.10 10.11 15.56
N THR A 37 -14.08 10.79 15.03
CA THR A 37 -12.68 10.45 15.33
C THR A 37 -12.51 10.53 16.84
N THR A 38 -12.16 9.42 17.47
CA THR A 38 -11.93 9.39 18.93
C THR A 38 -10.66 10.17 19.28
N GLN A 39 -10.56 10.66 20.52
CA GLN A 39 -9.33 11.35 20.98
C GLN A 39 -8.08 10.47 20.84
N GLU A 40 -8.23 9.15 20.93
CA GLU A 40 -7.15 8.18 20.70
C GLU A 40 -6.62 8.23 19.24
N ASP A 41 -7.49 8.46 18.27
CA ASP A 41 -7.10 8.50 16.85
C ASP A 41 -6.24 9.74 16.52
N LYS A 42 -6.36 10.82 17.31
CA LYS A 42 -5.63 12.08 17.07
C LYS A 42 -4.18 12.07 17.54
N ASN A 43 -3.82 11.14 18.43
CA ASN A 43 -2.49 11.11 19.09
C ASN A 43 -1.60 9.97 18.58
N GLN A 44 -2.05 9.15 17.64
CA GLN A 44 -1.30 8.01 17.17
C GLN A 44 -0.78 8.22 15.74
N ASP A 45 0.55 8.25 15.58
CA ASP A 45 1.18 8.30 14.27
C ASP A 45 0.84 7.03 13.48
N VAL A 46 0.26 7.20 12.30
CA VAL A 46 0.09 6.10 11.35
C VAL A 46 1.36 5.98 10.52
N ILE A 47 1.97 4.83 10.55
CA ILE A 47 3.20 4.54 9.80
C ILE A 47 2.94 3.35 8.87
N LEU A 48 3.18 3.54 7.58
CA LEU A 48 3.27 2.46 6.61
C LEU A 48 4.73 2.05 6.48
N SER A 49 5.04 0.78 6.70
CA SER A 49 6.40 0.29 6.73
C SER A 49 6.60 -0.96 5.89
N LEU A 50 7.79 -1.07 5.30
CA LEU A 50 8.32 -2.30 4.72
C LEU A 50 9.21 -2.99 5.75
N SER A 51 9.19 -4.30 5.81
CA SER A 51 10.05 -5.08 6.70
C SER A 51 10.49 -6.39 6.06
N TYR A 52 11.69 -6.84 6.40
CA TYR A 52 12.23 -8.15 6.03
C TYR A 52 13.25 -8.57 7.09
N ASP A 53 13.19 -9.80 7.55
CA ASP A 53 13.97 -10.30 8.69
C ASP A 53 14.83 -11.52 8.36
N LYS A 54 14.85 -11.92 7.08
CA LYS A 54 15.67 -13.05 6.62
C LYS A 54 16.93 -12.57 5.90
N GLU A 55 17.92 -13.43 5.82
CA GLU A 55 19.11 -13.20 4.99
C GLU A 55 18.80 -13.49 3.52
N ILE A 56 19.43 -12.74 2.64
CA ILE A 56 19.35 -12.91 1.19
C ILE A 56 20.76 -13.28 0.72
N SER A 57 20.91 -14.48 0.20
CA SER A 57 22.21 -14.94 -0.33
C SER A 57 22.32 -14.63 -1.82
N GLU A 58 23.51 -14.25 -2.28
CA GLU A 58 23.80 -14.09 -3.71
C GLU A 58 23.40 -15.35 -4.48
N GLY A 59 22.76 -15.17 -5.64
CA GLY A 59 22.27 -16.26 -6.49
C GLY A 59 21.05 -17.01 -5.98
N SER A 60 20.45 -16.58 -4.85
CA SER A 60 19.21 -17.19 -4.33
C SER A 60 18.08 -17.05 -5.34
N GLN A 61 17.36 -18.15 -5.58
CA GLN A 61 16.14 -18.18 -6.41
C GLN A 61 14.85 -18.15 -5.57
N GLU A 62 14.98 -17.97 -4.25
CA GLU A 62 13.85 -17.92 -3.35
C GLU A 62 13.06 -16.60 -3.51
N GLU A 63 11.75 -16.67 -3.25
CA GLU A 63 10.91 -15.48 -3.20
C GLU A 63 11.24 -14.63 -1.96
N ILE A 64 11.49 -13.34 -2.21
CA ILE A 64 11.66 -12.32 -1.19
C ILE A 64 10.29 -11.70 -0.95
N VAL A 65 9.63 -12.08 0.14
CA VAL A 65 8.27 -11.63 0.47
C VAL A 65 8.36 -10.49 1.47
N ILE A 66 8.00 -9.29 1.03
CA ILE A 66 8.10 -8.03 1.80
C ILE A 66 6.71 -7.62 2.29
N PRO A 67 6.36 -7.78 3.57
CA PRO A 67 5.11 -7.29 4.12
C PRO A 67 5.09 -5.76 4.18
N VAL A 68 3.99 -5.19 3.71
CA VAL A 68 3.64 -3.77 3.87
C VAL A 68 2.73 -3.65 5.07
N LYS A 69 3.21 -3.06 6.16
CA LYS A 69 2.52 -3.02 7.46
C LYS A 69 2.05 -1.63 7.82
N LEU A 70 0.86 -1.55 8.41
CA LEU A 70 0.40 -0.36 9.12
C LEU A 70 0.69 -0.47 10.62
N SER A 71 1.16 0.63 11.24
CA SER A 71 1.34 0.70 12.70
C SER A 71 0.03 0.85 13.44
N TYR A 72 -0.98 1.45 12.79
CA TYR A 72 -2.30 1.74 13.31
C TYR A 72 -3.30 2.00 12.17
N LEU A 73 -4.56 1.66 12.38
CA LEU A 73 -5.67 2.05 11.49
C LEU A 73 -6.70 2.83 12.31
N PRO A 74 -6.93 4.12 12.03
CA PRO A 74 -7.93 4.93 12.73
C PRO A 74 -9.35 4.46 12.44
N SER A 75 -10.31 4.96 13.20
CA SER A 75 -11.72 4.73 12.97
C SER A 75 -12.14 5.27 11.61
N GLY A 76 -12.86 4.48 10.84
CA GLY A 76 -13.31 4.83 9.50
C GLY A 76 -13.56 3.61 8.64
N VAL A 77 -14.04 3.87 7.43
CA VAL A 77 -14.22 2.89 6.36
C VAL A 77 -13.31 3.29 5.22
N PHE A 78 -12.34 2.44 4.89
CA PHE A 78 -11.36 2.70 3.84
C PHE A 78 -11.59 1.73 2.67
N PRO A 79 -12.46 2.09 1.71
CA PRO A 79 -12.82 1.23 0.59
C PRO A 79 -11.78 1.22 -0.52
N SER A 80 -10.81 2.11 -0.48
CA SER A 80 -9.75 2.15 -1.47
C SER A 80 -8.40 2.51 -0.86
N ALA A 81 -7.36 1.95 -1.48
CA ALA A 81 -5.99 2.28 -1.16
C ALA A 81 -5.15 2.26 -2.44
N SER A 82 -4.10 3.06 -2.45
CA SER A 82 -3.07 3.01 -3.48
C SER A 82 -1.70 3.18 -2.84
N MET A 83 -0.70 2.56 -3.46
CA MET A 83 0.69 2.77 -3.05
C MET A 83 1.63 2.63 -4.23
N SER A 84 2.73 3.37 -4.17
CA SER A 84 3.85 3.32 -5.09
C SER A 84 5.11 2.97 -4.31
N VAL A 85 5.79 1.89 -4.72
CA VAL A 85 7.03 1.43 -4.09
C VAL A 85 8.13 1.36 -5.15
N GLU A 86 9.16 2.18 -4.99
CA GLU A 86 10.35 2.16 -5.82
C GLU A 86 11.30 1.06 -5.38
N PHE A 87 11.95 0.40 -6.34
CA PHE A 87 12.93 -0.65 -6.11
C PHE A 87 14.05 -0.64 -7.16
N ASP A 88 15.18 -1.27 -6.82
CA ASP A 88 16.28 -1.46 -7.76
C ASP A 88 15.92 -2.55 -8.77
N LYS A 89 15.36 -2.15 -9.91
CA LYS A 89 14.91 -3.05 -10.98
C LYS A 89 16.07 -3.78 -11.70
N ASP A 90 17.29 -3.32 -11.54
CA ASP A 90 18.46 -3.96 -12.16
C ASP A 90 18.93 -5.16 -11.33
N LYS A 91 18.56 -5.22 -10.04
CA LYS A 91 18.94 -6.26 -9.09
C LYS A 91 17.78 -7.06 -8.51
N LEU A 92 16.56 -6.51 -8.55
CA LEU A 92 15.32 -7.17 -8.13
C LEU A 92 14.35 -7.31 -9.30
N GLU A 93 13.66 -8.44 -9.34
CA GLU A 93 12.51 -8.68 -10.20
C GLU A 93 11.24 -8.69 -9.36
N PHE A 94 10.29 -7.82 -9.65
CA PHE A 94 8.98 -7.86 -9.04
C PHE A 94 8.15 -8.99 -9.65
N ILE A 95 7.62 -9.89 -8.80
CA ILE A 95 6.85 -11.07 -9.22
C ILE A 95 5.35 -10.84 -9.06
N GLY A 96 4.95 -10.05 -8.06
CA GLY A 96 3.53 -9.79 -7.81
C GLY A 96 3.22 -9.41 -6.37
N VAL A 97 1.93 -9.50 -6.05
CA VAL A 97 1.40 -9.17 -4.73
C VAL A 97 0.68 -10.39 -4.15
N LYS A 98 0.93 -10.69 -2.88
CA LYS A 98 0.19 -11.68 -2.09
C LYS A 98 -0.67 -10.98 -1.05
N LYS A 99 -1.75 -11.64 -0.63
CA LYS A 99 -2.67 -11.20 0.42
C LYS A 99 -1.93 -10.83 1.71
N GLY A 100 -2.34 -9.73 2.34
CA GLY A 100 -1.95 -9.35 3.70
C GLY A 100 -2.77 -10.05 4.78
N THR A 101 -2.54 -9.70 6.04
CA THR A 101 -3.24 -10.27 7.20
C THR A 101 -4.46 -9.44 7.63
N MET A 102 -4.55 -8.18 7.18
CA MET A 102 -5.69 -7.30 7.50
C MET A 102 -6.98 -7.69 6.78
N GLN A 103 -6.92 -8.59 5.79
CA GLN A 103 -8.02 -8.92 4.89
C GLN A 103 -8.69 -10.25 5.23
N ASP A 104 -9.11 -10.42 6.47
CA ASP A 104 -9.69 -11.69 6.94
C ASP A 104 -11.25 -11.70 6.94
N TYR A 105 -11.88 -10.71 6.28
CA TYR A 105 -13.29 -10.44 6.51
C TYR A 105 -14.27 -11.20 5.67
N SER A 106 -13.87 -11.72 4.54
CA SER A 106 -14.81 -12.41 3.67
C SER A 106 -14.15 -13.47 2.80
N LYS A 107 -14.97 -14.39 2.31
CA LYS A 107 -14.57 -15.40 1.34
C LYS A 107 -14.09 -14.81 0.00
N THR A 108 -14.41 -13.54 -0.26
CA THR A 108 -13.91 -12.77 -1.40
C THR A 108 -12.79 -11.87 -0.94
N VAL A 109 -11.58 -12.29 -1.21
CA VAL A 109 -10.36 -11.53 -0.92
C VAL A 109 -10.35 -10.27 -1.79
N PRO A 110 -10.17 -9.07 -1.21
CA PRO A 110 -9.88 -7.88 -2.00
C PRO A 110 -8.63 -8.12 -2.84
N GLU A 111 -8.75 -7.93 -4.14
CA GLU A 111 -7.61 -8.06 -5.04
C GLU A 111 -6.98 -6.70 -5.27
N TRP A 112 -5.69 -6.63 -5.01
CA TRP A 112 -4.88 -5.51 -5.43
C TRP A 112 -4.61 -5.61 -6.93
N THR A 113 -4.85 -4.53 -7.66
CA THR A 113 -4.51 -4.41 -9.09
C THR A 113 -3.11 -3.85 -9.23
N PHE A 114 -2.27 -4.50 -10.01
CA PHE A 114 -0.89 -4.13 -10.30
C PHE A 114 -0.49 -4.64 -11.69
N ASP A 115 0.63 -4.16 -12.21
CA ASP A 115 1.19 -4.59 -13.49
C ASP A 115 2.66 -4.98 -13.30
N VAL A 116 2.98 -6.26 -13.47
CA VAL A 116 4.31 -6.81 -13.26
C VAL A 116 5.30 -6.28 -14.30
N ASP A 117 4.90 -6.29 -15.58
CA ASP A 117 5.79 -5.86 -16.67
C ASP A 117 6.10 -4.36 -16.59
N ALA A 118 5.09 -3.54 -16.34
CA ALA A 118 5.27 -2.10 -16.15
C ALA A 118 6.14 -1.81 -14.92
N SER A 119 5.96 -2.56 -13.83
CA SER A 119 6.76 -2.41 -12.60
C SER A 119 8.23 -2.74 -12.85
N ASN A 120 8.53 -3.88 -13.47
CA ASN A 120 9.90 -4.28 -13.79
C ASN A 120 10.58 -3.35 -14.79
N LYS A 121 9.82 -2.76 -15.70
CA LYS A 121 10.35 -1.78 -16.66
C LYS A 121 10.67 -0.45 -16.01
N SER A 122 9.84 0.03 -15.10
CA SER A 122 9.97 1.34 -14.46
C SER A 122 10.82 1.34 -13.20
N GLY A 123 10.90 0.22 -12.47
CA GLY A 123 11.45 0.14 -11.10
C GLY A 123 10.47 0.67 -10.04
N VAL A 124 9.16 0.73 -10.37
CA VAL A 124 8.13 1.20 -9.45
C VAL A 124 6.93 0.27 -9.49
N VAL A 125 6.60 -0.33 -8.35
CA VAL A 125 5.34 -1.06 -8.17
C VAL A 125 4.26 -0.04 -7.86
N ASN A 126 3.23 0.04 -8.73
CA ASN A 126 2.00 0.75 -8.47
C ASN A 126 0.90 -0.26 -8.19
N ALA A 127 0.40 -0.27 -6.95
CA ALA A 127 -0.66 -1.18 -6.53
C ALA A 127 -1.90 -0.38 -6.09
N ILE A 128 -3.07 -0.81 -6.57
CA ILE A 128 -4.35 -0.14 -6.29
C ILE A 128 -5.34 -1.17 -5.78
N TYR A 129 -6.04 -0.81 -4.72
CA TYR A 129 -7.16 -1.54 -4.17
C TYR A 129 -8.44 -0.72 -4.23
N ILE A 130 -9.53 -1.32 -4.68
CA ILE A 130 -10.86 -0.70 -4.70
C ILE A 130 -11.89 -1.75 -4.28
N ASP A 131 -12.60 -1.46 -3.18
CA ASP A 131 -13.71 -2.28 -2.73
C ASP A 131 -14.97 -2.03 -3.59
N LYS A 132 -15.33 -3.01 -4.40
CA LYS A 132 -16.55 -2.98 -5.24
C LYS A 132 -17.74 -3.66 -4.57
N SER A 133 -17.60 -4.13 -3.32
CA SER A 133 -18.63 -4.94 -2.62
C SER A 133 -19.63 -4.12 -1.81
N GLY A 134 -19.59 -2.78 -1.89
CA GLY A 134 -20.42 -1.90 -1.05
C GLY A 134 -19.91 -1.87 0.39
N ALA A 135 -18.62 -1.70 0.57
CA ALA A 135 -17.88 -1.60 1.83
C ALA A 135 -17.70 -2.93 2.61
N LYS A 136 -18.13 -4.07 2.09
CA LYS A 136 -17.97 -5.37 2.79
C LYS A 136 -16.52 -5.82 2.91
N ASN A 137 -15.67 -5.41 1.96
CA ASN A 137 -14.25 -5.76 1.91
C ASN A 137 -13.34 -4.57 2.22
N SER A 138 -13.90 -3.43 2.67
CA SER A 138 -13.13 -2.25 3.05
C SER A 138 -12.22 -2.54 4.25
N TYR A 139 -11.20 -1.73 4.43
CA TYR A 139 -10.40 -1.77 5.64
C TYR A 139 -11.14 -1.06 6.78
N TYR A 140 -11.15 -1.68 7.95
CA TYR A 140 -11.77 -1.18 9.17
C TYR A 140 -10.84 -1.30 10.37
N LYS A 141 -10.98 -0.43 11.36
CA LYS A 141 -10.25 -0.53 12.64
C LYS A 141 -10.44 -1.88 13.32
N SER A 142 -11.64 -2.45 13.27
CA SER A 142 -11.93 -3.77 13.85
C SER A 142 -11.15 -4.92 13.21
N GLY A 143 -10.60 -4.71 12.02
CA GLY A 143 -9.76 -5.66 11.32
C GLY A 143 -8.28 -5.50 11.53
N PHE A 144 -7.91 -4.46 12.20
CA PHE A 144 -6.53 -4.18 12.54
C PHE A 144 -6.21 -4.74 13.93
N GLU A 145 -5.12 -5.51 14.03
CA GLU A 145 -4.52 -5.95 15.29
C GLU A 145 -3.00 -5.93 15.11
N LYS A 146 -2.34 -5.00 15.80
CA LYS A 146 -0.89 -4.82 15.70
C LYS A 146 -0.15 -6.13 15.98
N GLY A 147 0.77 -6.49 15.08
CA GLY A 147 1.57 -7.72 15.16
C GLY A 147 0.86 -8.99 14.70
N LYS A 148 -0.44 -8.95 14.38
CA LYS A 148 -1.20 -10.11 13.91
C LYS A 148 -1.98 -9.81 12.63
N LYS A 149 -2.75 -8.72 12.62
CA LYS A 149 -3.58 -8.26 11.50
C LYS A 149 -3.19 -6.83 11.11
N ASP A 150 -1.95 -6.63 10.74
CA ASP A 150 -1.34 -5.34 10.42
C ASP A 150 -0.69 -5.28 9.02
N VAL A 151 -0.64 -6.42 8.32
CA VAL A 151 -0.11 -6.49 6.95
C VAL A 151 -1.22 -6.18 5.95
N VAL A 152 -1.06 -5.11 5.19
CA VAL A 152 -1.97 -4.67 4.13
C VAL A 152 -1.88 -5.60 2.93
N LEU A 153 -0.66 -5.83 2.45
CA LEU A 153 -0.30 -6.74 1.37
C LEU A 153 1.15 -7.18 1.52
N ASN A 154 1.54 -8.18 0.74
CA ASN A 154 2.93 -8.59 0.62
C ASN A 154 3.41 -8.36 -0.82
N LEU A 155 4.47 -7.58 -0.99
CA LEU A 155 5.18 -7.47 -2.26
C LEU A 155 6.10 -8.68 -2.42
N VAL A 156 6.16 -9.25 -3.61
CA VAL A 156 6.99 -10.44 -3.89
C VAL A 156 8.01 -10.10 -4.94
N PHE A 157 9.27 -10.34 -4.61
CA PHE A 157 10.41 -10.13 -5.49
C PHE A 157 11.24 -11.42 -5.61
N LYS A 158 12.11 -11.45 -6.61
CA LYS A 158 13.25 -12.37 -6.74
C LYS A 158 14.53 -11.56 -6.94
N LEU A 159 15.64 -12.15 -6.51
CA LEU A 159 16.97 -11.62 -6.78
C LEU A 159 17.33 -11.92 -8.23
N LYS A 160 17.88 -10.93 -8.94
CA LYS A 160 18.45 -11.10 -10.28
C LYS A 160 19.92 -11.54 -10.19
N GLU A 161 20.46 -12.09 -11.27
CA GLU A 161 21.85 -12.55 -11.36
C GLU A 161 22.87 -11.41 -11.20
N GLU A 162 22.47 -10.18 -11.50
CA GLU A 162 23.28 -8.98 -11.37
C GLU A 162 23.49 -8.54 -9.91
N ALA A 163 22.68 -9.05 -8.97
CA ALA A 163 22.84 -8.75 -7.54
C ALA A 163 23.97 -9.57 -6.94
N LYS A 164 24.88 -8.88 -6.25
CA LYS A 164 26.10 -9.48 -5.67
C LYS A 164 26.15 -9.30 -4.16
N SER A 165 26.91 -10.17 -3.51
CA SER A 165 27.21 -10.04 -2.08
C SER A 165 27.76 -8.64 -1.76
N GLY A 166 27.23 -7.98 -0.74
CA GLY A 166 27.52 -6.60 -0.36
C GLY A 166 26.60 -5.55 -0.99
N ASP A 167 25.72 -5.91 -1.92
CA ASP A 167 24.75 -4.98 -2.48
C ASP A 167 23.69 -4.58 -1.45
N MET A 168 23.35 -3.28 -1.44
CA MET A 168 22.31 -2.68 -0.61
C MET A 168 21.14 -2.29 -1.50
N LEU A 169 20.04 -3.06 -1.44
CA LEU A 169 18.87 -2.89 -2.29
C LEU A 169 17.81 -2.07 -1.55
N ASN A 170 17.51 -0.87 -2.08
CA ASN A 170 16.55 0.03 -1.47
C ASN A 170 15.14 -0.24 -1.98
N LEU A 171 14.19 -0.32 -1.06
CA LEU A 171 12.75 -0.29 -1.34
C LEU A 171 12.15 0.94 -0.64
N ASN A 172 11.62 1.86 -1.43
CA ASN A 172 11.10 3.14 -0.95
C ASN A 172 9.61 3.28 -1.24
N ILE A 173 8.81 3.50 -0.21
CA ILE A 173 7.42 3.93 -0.40
C ILE A 173 7.46 5.40 -0.83
N SER A 174 7.20 5.66 -2.11
CA SER A 174 7.23 7.03 -2.67
C SER A 174 5.88 7.73 -2.54
N ASP A 175 4.77 6.98 -2.53
CA ASP A 175 3.43 7.50 -2.26
C ASP A 175 2.53 6.40 -1.71
N ALA A 176 1.60 6.76 -0.81
CA ALA A 176 0.54 5.87 -0.36
C ALA A 176 -0.67 6.67 0.15
N VAL A 177 -1.86 6.18 -0.17
CA VAL A 177 -3.14 6.74 0.27
C VAL A 177 -4.10 5.62 0.66
N PHE A 178 -4.78 5.78 1.80
CA PHE A 178 -5.99 5.03 2.15
C PHE A 178 -7.14 6.04 2.22
N ALA A 179 -8.07 5.95 1.28
CA ALA A 179 -9.17 6.89 1.18
C ALA A 179 -10.35 6.41 2.04
N THR A 180 -10.92 7.32 2.83
CA THR A 180 -12.12 7.07 3.63
C THR A 180 -13.36 7.65 2.96
N VAL A 181 -14.52 7.04 3.22
CA VAL A 181 -15.84 7.55 2.78
C VAL A 181 -16.59 8.28 3.89
N ASN A 182 -16.08 8.24 5.12
CA ASN A 182 -16.74 8.79 6.31
C ASN A 182 -16.00 10.01 6.80
N GLY A 183 -16.72 11.14 6.91
CA GLY A 183 -16.23 12.38 7.50
C GLY A 183 -15.53 13.33 6.53
N ASP A 184 -14.76 14.25 7.09
CA ASP A 184 -13.95 15.22 6.33
C ASP A 184 -12.85 14.48 5.57
N THR A 185 -13.03 14.37 4.26
CA THR A 185 -12.13 13.62 3.36
C THR A 185 -10.70 14.17 3.36
N ASP A 186 -10.53 15.45 3.70
CA ASP A 186 -9.19 16.06 3.72
C ASP A 186 -8.37 15.69 4.95
N ASN A 187 -9.04 15.44 6.09
CA ASN A 187 -8.36 15.14 7.35
C ASN A 187 -8.46 13.66 7.77
N SER A 188 -9.37 12.90 7.19
CA SER A 188 -9.59 11.48 7.57
C SER A 188 -8.93 10.48 6.61
N ASN A 189 -8.50 10.89 5.42
CA ASN A 189 -7.66 10.06 4.56
C ASN A 189 -6.26 9.90 5.14
N LEU A 190 -5.74 8.67 5.11
CA LEU A 190 -4.34 8.43 5.39
C LEU A 190 -3.54 8.66 4.10
N SER A 191 -2.57 9.56 4.13
CA SER A 191 -1.78 9.93 2.96
C SER A 191 -0.37 10.34 3.33
N THR A 192 0.61 9.79 2.63
CA THR A 192 2.01 10.21 2.77
C THR A 192 2.21 11.62 2.24
N ALA A 193 1.57 11.99 1.13
CA ALA A 193 1.66 13.32 0.55
C ALA A 193 1.05 14.42 1.44
N LYS A 194 0.01 14.10 2.23
CA LYS A 194 -0.63 15.02 3.18
C LYS A 194 -0.05 14.94 4.60
N ASN A 195 0.97 14.11 4.83
CA ASN A 195 1.58 13.85 6.14
C ASN A 195 0.60 13.33 7.22
N THR A 196 -0.56 12.79 6.84
CA THR A 196 -1.47 12.08 7.75
C THR A 196 -1.06 10.63 7.96
N MET A 197 -0.12 10.14 7.16
CA MET A 197 0.57 8.87 7.29
C MET A 197 2.06 9.06 6.97
N LYS A 198 2.94 8.50 7.79
CA LYS A 198 4.38 8.45 7.55
C LYS A 198 4.75 7.16 6.84
N ASN A 199 5.89 7.15 6.14
CA ASN A 199 6.45 5.93 5.56
C ASN A 199 7.76 5.54 6.25
N LYS A 200 8.06 4.24 6.26
CA LYS A 200 9.34 3.68 6.66
C LYS A 200 9.81 2.71 5.58
N ASN A 201 10.87 3.11 4.90
CA ASN A 201 11.50 2.37 3.82
C ASN A 201 12.31 1.17 4.34
N LEU A 202 12.77 0.32 3.44
CA LEU A 202 13.56 -0.87 3.71
C LEU A 202 14.84 -0.88 2.87
N ILE A 203 15.93 -1.32 3.48
CA ILE A 203 17.17 -1.65 2.79
C ILE A 203 17.42 -3.14 3.02
N LEU A 204 17.64 -3.89 1.94
CA LEU A 204 18.02 -5.29 1.97
C LEU A 204 19.51 -5.42 1.66
N GLU A 205 20.23 -6.21 2.45
CA GLU A 205 21.62 -6.55 2.20
C GLU A 205 21.70 -7.94 1.57
N VAL A 206 22.41 -8.05 0.45
CA VAL A 206 22.76 -9.33 -0.19
C VAL A 206 24.04 -9.86 0.43
N ARG A 207 24.03 -11.11 0.89
CA ARG A 207 25.17 -11.78 1.54
C ARG A 207 25.71 -12.94 0.72
#